data_af0df310d11a93ee45ec7b725433245b
#
_entry.id   af0df310d11a93ee45ec7b725433245b
#
_cell.length_a   1.000
_cell.length_b   1.000
_cell.length_c   1.000
_cell.angle_alpha   90.00
_cell.angle_beta   90.00
_cell.angle_gamma   90.00
#
_symmetry.space_group_name_H-M   'P 1'
#
loop_
_entity.id
_entity.type
_entity.pdbx_description
1 polymer ?
#
loop_
_entity_poly.entity_id
_entity_poly.type
_entity_poly.pdbx_seq_one_letter_code
_entity_poly.pdbx_strand_id
1 'polypeptide(L)'
;MSAAVAITAADPIGDLLSRGTWKALLEHHAHVGGQHMRELFAADPERGTRFALEAAGLYLDYSKNRINAETLRLLVALALDCGLPERTAAMFRGDLINRSEQRAALHTALRAPASERIILDGVNIITQVHAALDRMAELAEKVRGGQWLGHTGKRIRNVVNIGIGGSDLGPVMAYEALRHYSAANLTLSFVSNVDGTDLIEATRDLEPEETLFIVCSKSFATLETLTNAHAARAWSLRKFGDERSVARHFVAVSTNADAVAKFGIAPSNVFPMWDWVGGRYSMDSAIGLSTMIAIGDAHFRELLRGMRTMDEHFRSAPLARNMPTLLGLLSVWNNNFLGATTLAVLPYCLLYTSRCV
;
A
#
# COMPACT_ATOMS: atom_id res chain seq x y z
N MET A 1 3.02 -32.94 -5.68
CA MET A 1 3.12 -32.28 -6.99
C MET A 1 1.72 -31.78 -7.34
N SER A 2 1.39 -30.56 -6.99
CA SER A 2 0.14 -29.90 -7.41
C SER A 2 0.47 -29.12 -8.68
N ALA A 3 -0.10 -29.52 -9.79
CA ALA A 3 0.06 -28.84 -11.07
C ALA A 3 -0.54 -27.42 -10.93
N ALA A 4 0.29 -26.40 -11.09
CA ALA A 4 -0.18 -25.05 -11.32
C ALA A 4 -1.07 -25.07 -12.57
N VAL A 5 -2.37 -24.85 -12.39
CA VAL A 5 -3.31 -24.70 -13.50
C VAL A 5 -2.92 -23.44 -14.25
N ALA A 6 -2.24 -23.60 -15.37
CA ALA A 6 -1.99 -22.51 -16.30
C ALA A 6 -3.38 -22.03 -16.81
N ILE A 7 -3.80 -20.86 -16.36
CA ILE A 7 -4.96 -20.17 -16.91
C ILE A 7 -4.57 -19.76 -18.33
N THR A 8 -5.04 -20.51 -19.33
CA THR A 8 -4.77 -20.30 -20.75
C THR A 8 -5.13 -18.87 -21.17
N ALA A 9 -4.23 -18.26 -21.92
CA ALA A 9 -4.29 -16.90 -22.41
C ALA A 9 -5.36 -16.73 -23.51
N ALA A 10 -6.62 -16.51 -23.11
CA ALA A 10 -7.56 -15.81 -23.97
C ALA A 10 -7.34 -14.30 -23.78
N ASP A 11 -7.35 -13.52 -24.87
CA ASP A 11 -7.26 -12.06 -24.81
C ASP A 11 -8.47 -11.53 -24.00
N PRO A 12 -8.26 -11.01 -22.77
CA PRO A 12 -9.38 -10.70 -21.89
C PRO A 12 -10.17 -9.47 -22.33
N ILE A 13 -9.63 -8.63 -23.23
CA ILE A 13 -10.25 -7.38 -23.67
C ILE A 13 -11.06 -7.59 -24.95
N GLY A 14 -10.54 -8.31 -25.93
CA GLY A 14 -11.27 -8.62 -27.17
C GLY A 14 -12.56 -9.37 -26.91
N ASP A 15 -12.59 -10.23 -25.89
CA ASP A 15 -13.78 -10.97 -25.48
C ASP A 15 -14.77 -10.13 -24.64
N LEU A 16 -14.32 -9.11 -23.89
CA LEU A 16 -15.17 -8.31 -23.00
C LEU A 16 -16.31 -7.60 -23.74
N LEU A 17 -16.00 -6.92 -24.83
CA LEU A 17 -16.99 -6.13 -25.60
C LEU A 17 -18.00 -7.02 -26.35
N SER A 18 -17.66 -8.27 -26.61
CA SER A 18 -18.53 -9.24 -27.26
C SER A 18 -19.54 -9.88 -26.31
N ARG A 19 -19.29 -9.83 -24.99
CA ARG A 19 -20.14 -10.46 -23.97
C ARG A 19 -21.55 -9.90 -23.92
N GLY A 20 -22.51 -10.79 -23.71
CA GLY A 20 -23.91 -10.39 -23.55
C GLY A 20 -24.15 -9.44 -22.39
N THR A 21 -23.44 -9.65 -21.28
CA THR A 21 -23.50 -8.78 -20.09
C THR A 21 -22.99 -7.37 -20.36
N TRP A 22 -21.94 -7.21 -21.18
CA TRP A 22 -21.47 -5.90 -21.62
C TRP A 22 -22.48 -5.19 -22.52
N LYS A 23 -23.04 -5.90 -23.49
CA LYS A 23 -24.06 -5.37 -24.40
C LYS A 23 -25.32 -4.92 -23.64
N ALA A 24 -25.76 -5.72 -22.66
CA ALA A 24 -26.88 -5.33 -21.80
C ALA A 24 -26.62 -4.05 -21.00
N LEU A 25 -25.37 -3.83 -20.54
CA LEU A 25 -24.99 -2.57 -19.90
C LEU A 25 -24.99 -1.37 -20.87
N LEU A 26 -24.58 -1.57 -22.14
CA LEU A 26 -24.68 -0.53 -23.18
C LEU A 26 -26.13 -0.14 -23.45
N GLU A 27 -27.00 -1.13 -23.61
CA GLU A 27 -28.45 -0.91 -23.81
C GLU A 27 -29.04 -0.17 -22.61
N HIS A 28 -28.74 -0.63 -21.40
CA HIS A 28 -29.18 0.00 -20.17
C HIS A 28 -28.70 1.46 -20.06
N HIS A 29 -27.42 1.71 -20.42
CA HIS A 29 -26.83 3.05 -20.42
C HIS A 29 -27.59 4.01 -21.36
N ALA A 30 -28.00 3.55 -22.53
CA ALA A 30 -28.77 4.36 -23.47
C ALA A 30 -30.09 4.91 -22.86
N HIS A 31 -30.66 4.20 -21.88
CA HIS A 31 -31.89 4.59 -21.20
C HIS A 31 -31.67 5.45 -19.94
N VAL A 32 -30.57 5.21 -19.19
CA VAL A 32 -30.38 5.84 -17.88
C VAL A 32 -29.21 6.81 -17.79
N GLY A 33 -28.29 6.80 -18.77
CA GLY A 33 -27.05 7.58 -18.73
C GLY A 33 -27.29 9.10 -18.73
N GLY A 34 -28.40 9.57 -19.27
CA GLY A 34 -28.81 10.98 -19.26
C GLY A 34 -29.62 11.44 -18.05
N GLN A 35 -30.02 10.53 -17.17
CA GLN A 35 -30.85 10.89 -16.02
C GLN A 35 -30.12 11.80 -15.04
N HIS A 36 -30.81 12.86 -14.60
CA HIS A 36 -30.26 13.77 -13.62
C HIS A 36 -30.35 13.19 -12.20
N MET A 37 -29.38 13.47 -11.34
CA MET A 37 -29.34 12.95 -9.97
C MET A 37 -30.61 13.29 -9.15
N ARG A 38 -31.20 14.48 -9.33
CA ARG A 38 -32.43 14.91 -8.69
C ARG A 38 -33.62 14.01 -9.07
N GLU A 39 -33.70 13.56 -10.30
CA GLU A 39 -34.73 12.64 -10.80
C GLU A 39 -34.59 11.26 -10.15
N LEU A 40 -33.36 10.78 -10.04
CA LEU A 40 -33.07 9.50 -9.36
C LEU A 40 -33.48 9.52 -7.89
N PHE A 41 -33.26 10.63 -7.17
CA PHE A 41 -33.70 10.77 -5.78
C PHE A 41 -35.21 11.00 -5.66
N ALA A 42 -35.83 11.69 -6.61
CA ALA A 42 -37.28 11.88 -6.63
C ALA A 42 -38.03 10.57 -6.91
N ALA A 43 -37.47 9.71 -7.79
CA ALA A 43 -38.05 8.42 -8.13
C ALA A 43 -37.85 7.36 -7.02
N ASP A 44 -36.83 7.50 -6.16
CA ASP A 44 -36.54 6.57 -5.07
C ASP A 44 -36.17 7.34 -3.79
N PRO A 45 -37.14 7.69 -2.94
CA PRO A 45 -36.88 8.37 -1.66
C PRO A 45 -35.95 7.60 -0.71
N GLU A 46 -35.94 6.27 -0.78
CA GLU A 46 -35.10 5.39 0.02
C GLU A 46 -33.66 5.21 -0.58
N ARG A 47 -33.36 5.93 -1.65
CA ARG A 47 -32.11 5.80 -2.38
C ARG A 47 -30.88 5.94 -1.49
N GLY A 48 -30.88 6.89 -0.55
CA GLY A 48 -29.78 7.11 0.36
C GLY A 48 -29.45 5.90 1.25
N THR A 49 -30.47 5.19 1.67
CA THR A 49 -30.34 3.97 2.50
C THR A 49 -30.05 2.75 1.62
N ARG A 50 -30.71 2.66 0.46
CA ARG A 50 -30.58 1.52 -0.46
C ARG A 50 -29.19 1.38 -1.05
N PHE A 51 -28.56 2.50 -1.40
CA PHE A 51 -27.21 2.56 -1.96
C PHE A 51 -26.19 2.98 -0.90
N ALA A 52 -26.26 2.35 0.25
CA ALA A 52 -25.27 2.44 1.32
C ALA A 52 -24.89 1.05 1.81
N LEU A 53 -23.68 0.94 2.36
CA LEU A 53 -23.12 -0.31 2.87
C LEU A 53 -22.18 -0.03 4.03
N GLU A 54 -22.33 -0.79 5.11
CA GLU A 54 -21.36 -0.84 6.20
C GLU A 54 -20.54 -2.14 6.12
N ALA A 55 -19.22 -2.02 6.19
CA ALA A 55 -18.31 -3.17 6.26
C ALA A 55 -16.97 -2.75 6.86
N ALA A 56 -16.35 -3.63 7.64
CA ALA A 56 -15.02 -3.42 8.23
C ALA A 56 -14.87 -2.08 8.99
N GLY A 57 -15.94 -1.61 9.64
CA GLY A 57 -15.97 -0.32 10.35
C GLY A 57 -16.07 0.91 9.44
N LEU A 58 -16.27 0.73 8.15
CA LEU A 58 -16.44 1.80 7.16
C LEU A 58 -17.89 1.87 6.69
N TYR A 59 -18.38 3.08 6.46
CA TYR A 59 -19.67 3.35 5.83
C TYR A 59 -19.43 3.89 4.41
N LEU A 60 -19.95 3.21 3.40
CA LEU A 60 -19.93 3.61 2.01
C LEU A 60 -21.30 4.10 1.57
N ASP A 61 -21.45 5.41 1.32
CA ASP A 61 -22.60 5.98 0.61
C ASP A 61 -22.25 6.11 -0.88
N TYR A 62 -22.84 5.27 -1.72
CA TYR A 62 -22.69 5.34 -3.17
C TYR A 62 -23.96 5.78 -3.88
N SER A 63 -24.94 6.32 -3.13
CA SER A 63 -26.24 6.81 -3.64
C SER A 63 -26.12 7.94 -4.66
N LYS A 64 -25.00 8.66 -4.65
CA LYS A 64 -24.74 9.80 -5.55
C LYS A 64 -24.04 9.40 -6.87
N ASN A 65 -23.95 8.09 -7.17
CA ASN A 65 -23.62 7.64 -8.51
C ASN A 65 -24.86 7.61 -9.40
N ARG A 66 -24.73 7.84 -10.71
CA ARG A 66 -25.84 7.75 -11.68
C ARG A 66 -26.14 6.30 -12.01
N ILE A 67 -26.75 5.59 -11.08
CA ILE A 67 -27.11 4.18 -11.14
C ILE A 67 -28.54 3.98 -10.59
N ASN A 68 -29.14 2.86 -10.92
CA ASN A 68 -30.33 2.32 -10.25
C ASN A 68 -30.11 0.84 -9.90
N ALA A 69 -31.12 0.17 -9.38
CA ALA A 69 -31.03 -1.24 -8.98
C ALA A 69 -30.66 -2.16 -10.16
N GLU A 70 -31.17 -1.86 -11.35
CA GLU A 70 -30.87 -2.62 -12.57
C GLU A 70 -29.42 -2.43 -13.02
N THR A 71 -28.89 -1.20 -12.95
CA THR A 71 -27.45 -0.93 -13.20
C THR A 71 -26.58 -1.83 -12.33
N LEU A 72 -26.90 -1.90 -11.05
CA LEU A 72 -26.11 -2.70 -10.10
C LEU A 72 -26.21 -4.20 -10.39
N ARG A 73 -27.41 -4.68 -10.71
CA ARG A 73 -27.65 -6.08 -11.10
C ARG A 73 -26.81 -6.46 -12.35
N LEU A 74 -26.80 -5.60 -13.35
CA LEU A 74 -26.04 -5.83 -14.59
C LEU A 74 -24.52 -5.77 -14.36
N LEU A 75 -24.04 -4.86 -13.52
CA LEU A 75 -22.61 -4.78 -13.16
C LEU A 75 -22.15 -6.04 -12.40
N VAL A 76 -22.97 -6.54 -11.47
CA VAL A 76 -22.68 -7.80 -10.77
C VAL A 76 -22.72 -8.98 -11.75
N ALA A 77 -23.65 -9.01 -12.70
CA ALA A 77 -23.69 -10.04 -13.73
C ALA A 77 -22.43 -10.02 -14.62
N LEU A 78 -21.93 -8.83 -14.97
CA LEU A 78 -20.66 -8.68 -15.67
C LEU A 78 -19.48 -9.22 -14.85
N ALA A 79 -19.43 -8.91 -13.56
CA ALA A 79 -18.38 -9.40 -12.67
C ALA A 79 -18.35 -10.94 -12.61
N LEU A 80 -19.51 -11.57 -12.51
CA LEU A 80 -19.65 -13.03 -12.54
C LEU A 80 -19.22 -13.61 -13.89
N ASP A 81 -19.68 -13.03 -14.98
CA ASP A 81 -19.32 -13.45 -16.35
C ASP A 81 -17.80 -13.30 -16.63
N CYS A 82 -17.14 -12.34 -16.00
CA CYS A 82 -15.69 -12.16 -16.05
C CYS A 82 -14.91 -13.05 -15.06
N GLY A 83 -15.57 -13.90 -14.29
CA GLY A 83 -14.93 -14.81 -13.33
C GLY A 83 -14.26 -14.09 -12.15
N LEU A 84 -14.86 -12.98 -11.66
CA LEU A 84 -14.27 -12.24 -10.54
C LEU A 84 -14.10 -13.08 -9.27
N PRO A 85 -15.05 -13.93 -8.85
CA PRO A 85 -14.88 -14.77 -7.66
C PRO A 85 -13.65 -15.70 -7.77
N GLU A 86 -13.48 -16.35 -8.91
CA GLU A 86 -12.36 -17.27 -9.18
C GLU A 86 -11.02 -16.53 -9.19
N ARG A 87 -10.99 -15.32 -9.77
CA ARG A 87 -9.79 -14.46 -9.79
C ARG A 87 -9.44 -13.96 -8.39
N THR A 88 -10.44 -13.60 -7.59
CA THR A 88 -10.26 -13.24 -6.19
C THR A 88 -9.68 -14.42 -5.40
N ALA A 89 -10.27 -15.61 -5.54
CA ALA A 89 -9.76 -16.81 -4.88
C ALA A 89 -8.32 -17.14 -5.33
N ALA A 90 -8.01 -17.00 -6.61
CA ALA A 90 -6.67 -17.19 -7.18
C ALA A 90 -5.64 -16.20 -6.57
N MET A 91 -6.02 -14.93 -6.40
CA MET A 91 -5.18 -13.93 -5.74
C MET A 91 -4.82 -14.35 -4.30
N PHE A 92 -5.80 -14.74 -3.51
CA PHE A 92 -5.56 -15.16 -2.11
C PHE A 92 -4.76 -16.46 -1.98
N ARG A 93 -4.79 -17.35 -2.99
CA ARG A 93 -3.96 -18.55 -3.04
C ARG A 93 -2.50 -18.27 -3.44
N GLY A 94 -2.23 -17.13 -4.07
CA GLY A 94 -0.91 -16.80 -4.61
C GLY A 94 -0.68 -17.30 -6.05
N ASP A 95 -1.76 -17.53 -6.81
CA ASP A 95 -1.64 -17.85 -8.22
C ASP A 95 -1.02 -16.63 -8.97
N LEU A 96 -0.36 -16.89 -10.13
CA LEU A 96 0.33 -15.84 -10.91
C LEU A 96 -0.69 -14.95 -11.67
N ILE A 97 -1.50 -14.21 -10.93
CA ILE A 97 -2.57 -13.37 -11.49
C ILE A 97 -2.06 -12.08 -12.14
N ASN A 98 -0.88 -11.59 -11.76
CA ASN A 98 -0.20 -10.50 -12.44
C ASN A 98 0.46 -11.04 -13.72
N ARG A 99 -0.31 -11.02 -14.81
CA ARG A 99 0.11 -11.61 -16.10
C ARG A 99 1.24 -10.83 -16.78
N SER A 100 1.32 -9.53 -16.60
CA SER A 100 2.35 -8.69 -17.24
C SER A 100 3.74 -8.95 -16.67
N GLU A 101 3.83 -9.29 -15.38
CA GLU A 101 5.09 -9.55 -14.70
C GLU A 101 5.27 -11.03 -14.32
N GLN A 102 4.27 -11.90 -14.64
CA GLN A 102 4.26 -13.31 -14.28
C GLN A 102 4.50 -13.57 -12.79
N ARG A 103 3.78 -12.83 -11.94
CA ARG A 103 3.93 -12.87 -10.48
C ARG A 103 2.61 -13.06 -9.77
N ALA A 104 2.68 -13.58 -8.56
CA ALA A 104 1.59 -13.50 -7.59
C ALA A 104 1.37 -12.02 -7.17
N ALA A 105 0.16 -11.70 -6.71
CA ALA A 105 -0.18 -10.41 -6.11
C ALA A 105 -0.71 -10.67 -4.69
N LEU A 106 0.22 -10.75 -3.73
CA LEU A 106 -0.05 -11.23 -2.37
C LEU A 106 0.11 -10.15 -1.29
N HIS A 107 -0.19 -8.88 -1.62
CA HIS A 107 -0.22 -7.82 -0.61
C HIS A 107 -1.09 -8.18 0.61
N THR A 108 -2.12 -9.01 0.45
CA THR A 108 -2.96 -9.51 1.54
C THR A 108 -2.22 -10.43 2.52
N ALA A 109 -1.14 -11.09 2.09
CA ALA A 109 -0.31 -11.93 2.95
C ALA A 109 0.48 -11.12 3.99
N LEU A 110 0.79 -9.84 3.70
CA LEU A 110 1.51 -8.95 4.62
C LEU A 110 0.75 -8.69 5.94
N ARG A 111 -0.56 -8.89 5.93
CA ARG A 111 -1.45 -8.66 7.08
C ARG A 111 -2.27 -9.91 7.47
N ALA A 112 -1.89 -11.05 6.91
CA ALA A 112 -2.49 -12.34 7.28
C ALA A 112 -2.04 -12.76 8.70
N PRO A 113 -2.90 -13.45 9.48
CA PRO A 113 -2.53 -13.93 10.79
C PRO A 113 -1.44 -15.02 10.70
N ALA A 114 -0.61 -15.15 11.74
CA ALA A 114 0.47 -16.12 11.78
C ALA A 114 0.03 -17.60 11.64
N SER A 115 -1.25 -17.87 11.93
CA SER A 115 -1.86 -19.20 11.78
C SER A 115 -2.21 -19.55 10.33
N GLU A 116 -2.26 -18.56 9.42
CA GLU A 116 -2.54 -18.79 8.01
C GLU A 116 -1.33 -19.40 7.30
N ARG A 117 -1.58 -20.17 6.25
CA ARG A 117 -0.53 -20.82 5.49
C ARG A 117 -0.72 -20.54 4.01
N ILE A 118 0.22 -19.81 3.41
CA ILE A 118 0.29 -19.56 1.97
C ILE A 118 1.65 -20.05 1.49
N ILE A 119 1.63 -21.05 0.60
CA ILE A 119 2.86 -21.66 0.07
C ILE A 119 3.14 -21.07 -1.31
N LEU A 120 4.27 -20.41 -1.43
CA LEU A 120 4.80 -19.93 -2.70
C LEU A 120 6.20 -20.53 -2.90
N ASP A 121 6.43 -21.18 -4.03
CA ASP A 121 7.69 -21.86 -4.35
C ASP A 121 8.18 -22.82 -3.24
N GLY A 122 7.26 -23.53 -2.63
CA GLY A 122 7.54 -24.51 -1.56
C GLY A 122 7.78 -23.89 -0.18
N VAL A 123 7.71 -22.57 -0.03
CA VAL A 123 7.96 -21.86 1.24
C VAL A 123 6.66 -21.26 1.78
N ASN A 124 6.44 -21.36 3.09
CA ASN A 124 5.34 -20.64 3.74
C ASN A 124 5.75 -19.16 3.90
N ILE A 125 5.20 -18.30 3.04
CA ILE A 125 5.53 -16.88 3.05
C ILE A 125 5.03 -16.14 4.30
N ILE A 126 3.99 -16.64 4.96
CA ILE A 126 3.47 -16.03 6.20
C ILE A 126 4.53 -16.06 7.32
N THR A 127 5.28 -17.15 7.42
CA THR A 127 6.39 -17.23 8.38
C THR A 127 7.46 -16.16 8.12
N GLN A 128 7.78 -15.91 6.83
CA GLN A 128 8.75 -14.87 6.45
C GLN A 128 8.23 -13.47 6.76
N VAL A 129 6.94 -13.21 6.49
CA VAL A 129 6.29 -11.92 6.78
C VAL A 129 6.34 -11.62 8.27
N HIS A 130 5.94 -12.58 9.12
CA HIS A 130 5.97 -12.37 10.57
C HIS A 130 7.39 -12.20 11.10
N ALA A 131 8.37 -12.96 10.61
CA ALA A 131 9.77 -12.77 10.97
C ALA A 131 10.28 -11.36 10.59
N ALA A 132 9.85 -10.82 9.45
CA ALA A 132 10.19 -9.45 9.05
C ALA A 132 9.52 -8.42 9.97
N LEU A 133 8.22 -8.59 10.30
CA LEU A 133 7.49 -7.72 11.22
C LEU A 133 8.12 -7.71 12.61
N ASP A 134 8.53 -8.87 13.13
CA ASP A 134 9.17 -8.97 14.44
C ASP A 134 10.54 -8.26 14.47
N ARG A 135 11.31 -8.38 13.39
CA ARG A 135 12.58 -7.64 13.25
C ARG A 135 12.34 -6.12 13.13
N MET A 136 11.30 -5.69 12.43
CA MET A 136 10.89 -4.29 12.37
C MET A 136 10.51 -3.78 13.75
N ALA A 137 9.73 -4.55 14.51
CA ALA A 137 9.32 -4.22 15.86
C ALA A 137 10.54 -4.08 16.80
N GLU A 138 11.48 -5.02 16.73
CA GLU A 138 12.73 -4.95 17.52
C GLU A 138 13.53 -3.66 17.23
N LEU A 139 13.69 -3.30 15.96
CA LEU A 139 14.36 -2.05 15.60
C LEU A 139 13.57 -0.83 16.08
N ALA A 140 12.26 -0.82 15.84
CA ALA A 140 11.39 0.29 16.24
C ALA A 140 11.44 0.53 17.75
N GLU A 141 11.36 -0.51 18.56
CA GLU A 141 11.46 -0.42 20.00
C GLU A 141 12.83 0.09 20.47
N LYS A 142 13.93 -0.37 19.87
CA LYS A 142 15.28 0.11 20.18
C LYS A 142 15.45 1.60 19.86
N VAL A 143 14.91 2.06 18.73
CA VAL A 143 14.99 3.48 18.34
C VAL A 143 14.11 4.33 19.26
N ARG A 144 12.85 3.95 19.47
CA ARG A 144 11.89 4.65 20.34
C ARG A 144 12.38 4.73 21.80
N GLY A 145 12.91 3.62 22.29
CA GLY A 145 13.45 3.52 23.67
C GLY A 145 14.83 4.15 23.84
N GLY A 146 15.45 4.66 22.77
CA GLY A 146 16.80 5.24 22.81
C GLY A 146 17.93 4.25 23.03
N GLN A 147 17.68 2.97 22.78
CA GLN A 147 18.65 1.87 22.87
C GLN A 147 19.45 1.69 21.58
N TRP A 148 18.92 2.17 20.45
CA TRP A 148 19.68 2.25 19.21
C TRP A 148 20.57 3.48 19.26
N LEU A 149 21.86 3.24 19.40
CA LEU A 149 22.86 4.31 19.51
C LEU A 149 23.58 4.50 18.17
N GLY A 150 23.76 5.78 17.82
CA GLY A 150 24.60 6.20 16.71
C GLY A 150 26.07 5.85 16.93
N HIS A 151 26.92 6.16 15.96
CA HIS A 151 28.34 5.85 15.97
C HIS A 151 29.09 6.46 17.17
N THR A 152 28.70 7.63 17.63
CA THR A 152 29.30 8.34 18.78
C THR A 152 28.68 7.96 20.12
N GLY A 153 27.75 7.00 20.15
CA GLY A 153 27.04 6.61 21.37
C GLY A 153 25.84 7.49 21.73
N LYS A 154 25.50 8.50 20.92
CA LYS A 154 24.28 9.30 21.09
C LYS A 154 23.07 8.48 20.64
N ARG A 155 21.93 8.69 21.31
CA ARG A 155 20.65 8.08 20.90
C ARG A 155 20.13 8.71 19.60
N ILE A 156 19.46 7.93 18.78
CA ILE A 156 18.75 8.44 17.61
C ILE A 156 17.52 9.26 18.05
N ARG A 157 17.37 10.42 17.44
CA ARG A 157 16.22 11.34 17.61
C ARG A 157 15.53 11.64 16.28
N ASN A 158 16.26 11.50 15.19
CA ASN A 158 15.79 11.84 13.85
C ASN A 158 15.79 10.60 12.96
N VAL A 159 14.72 10.40 12.23
CA VAL A 159 14.59 9.31 11.26
C VAL A 159 14.23 9.91 9.90
N VAL A 160 15.06 9.69 8.91
CA VAL A 160 14.86 10.19 7.55
C VAL A 160 14.59 9.01 6.63
N ASN A 161 13.38 8.94 6.10
CA ASN A 161 12.98 7.94 5.12
C ASN A 161 13.32 8.43 3.71
N ILE A 162 14.17 7.69 2.99
CA ILE A 162 14.54 8.00 1.61
C ILE A 162 13.90 6.96 0.70
N GLY A 163 12.97 7.39 -0.13
CA GLY A 163 12.24 6.51 -1.06
C GLY A 163 11.50 7.32 -2.11
N ILE A 164 10.93 6.68 -3.13
CA ILE A 164 10.14 7.35 -4.16
C ILE A 164 8.89 6.53 -4.47
N GLY A 165 7.82 7.19 -4.89
CA GLY A 165 6.56 6.54 -5.25
C GLY A 165 5.98 5.76 -4.08
N GLY A 166 5.79 4.43 -4.23
CA GLY A 166 5.23 3.59 -3.17
C GLY A 166 6.09 3.47 -1.92
N SER A 167 7.40 3.73 -2.03
CA SER A 167 8.34 3.72 -0.90
C SER A 167 8.36 5.04 -0.12
N ASP A 168 7.60 6.04 -0.56
CA ASP A 168 7.45 7.35 0.06
C ASP A 168 5.99 7.64 0.41
N LEU A 169 5.11 7.67 -0.60
CA LEU A 169 3.73 8.17 -0.45
C LEU A 169 2.91 7.41 0.59
N GLY A 170 3.08 6.08 0.67
CA GLY A 170 2.39 5.26 1.67
C GLY A 170 2.85 5.60 3.10
N PRO A 171 4.15 5.55 3.40
CA PRO A 171 4.70 5.96 4.68
C PRO A 171 4.37 7.40 5.08
N VAL A 172 4.48 8.38 4.16
CA VAL A 172 4.09 9.79 4.43
C VAL A 172 2.62 9.88 4.80
N MET A 173 1.74 9.28 3.99
CA MET A 173 0.30 9.27 4.26
C MET A 173 -0.01 8.67 5.64
N ALA A 174 0.58 7.52 5.95
CA ALA A 174 0.34 6.84 7.22
C ALA A 174 0.88 7.65 8.41
N TYR A 175 2.07 8.23 8.29
CA TYR A 175 2.66 9.09 9.31
C TYR A 175 1.80 10.32 9.58
N GLU A 176 1.37 11.05 8.54
CA GLU A 176 0.53 12.23 8.69
C GLU A 176 -0.85 11.90 9.29
N ALA A 177 -1.46 10.81 8.84
CA ALA A 177 -2.77 10.37 9.35
C ALA A 177 -2.71 9.89 10.81
N LEU A 178 -1.59 9.29 11.22
CA LEU A 178 -1.41 8.67 12.53
C LEU A 178 -0.45 9.45 13.44
N ARG A 179 -0.14 10.69 13.09
CA ARG A 179 0.83 11.54 13.81
C ARG A 179 0.51 11.69 15.30
N HIS A 180 -0.77 11.63 15.65
CA HIS A 180 -1.23 11.64 17.04
C HIS A 180 -0.60 10.53 17.91
N TYR A 181 -0.30 9.37 17.30
CA TYR A 181 0.32 8.22 17.99
C TYR A 181 1.85 8.22 17.94
N SER A 182 2.45 9.21 17.28
CA SER A 182 3.89 9.28 17.10
C SER A 182 4.61 9.58 18.41
N ALA A 183 5.80 8.99 18.58
CA ALA A 183 6.64 9.24 19.74
C ALA A 183 7.13 10.69 19.76
N ALA A 184 6.84 11.42 20.83
CA ALA A 184 7.18 12.85 20.98
C ALA A 184 8.70 13.14 20.99
N ASN A 185 9.52 12.11 21.21
CA ASN A 185 10.98 12.21 21.28
C ASN A 185 11.68 11.89 19.94
N LEU A 186 10.91 11.66 18.87
CA LEU A 186 11.42 11.37 17.54
C LEU A 186 10.86 12.37 16.52
N THR A 187 11.72 12.81 15.60
CA THR A 187 11.35 13.58 14.42
C THR A 187 11.50 12.70 13.20
N LEU A 188 10.45 12.63 12.37
CA LEU A 188 10.49 11.91 11.11
C LEU A 188 10.44 12.90 9.94
N SER A 189 11.30 12.64 8.96
CA SER A 189 11.35 13.37 7.68
C SER A 189 11.36 12.38 6.51
N PHE A 190 10.88 12.84 5.37
CA PHE A 190 10.75 12.03 4.16
C PHE A 190 11.43 12.77 3.01
N VAL A 191 12.25 12.05 2.25
CA VAL A 191 12.99 12.57 1.09
C VAL A 191 12.65 11.71 -0.11
N SER A 192 11.99 12.31 -1.08
CA SER A 192 11.52 11.60 -2.28
C SER A 192 11.92 12.27 -3.59
N ASN A 193 12.30 13.55 -3.56
CA ASN A 193 12.72 14.25 -4.76
C ASN A 193 14.24 14.13 -4.98
N VAL A 194 14.65 13.99 -6.25
CA VAL A 194 16.08 14.00 -6.63
C VAL A 194 16.70 15.39 -6.57
N ASP A 195 15.90 16.44 -6.50
CA ASP A 195 16.40 17.79 -6.25
C ASP A 195 17.11 17.82 -4.89
N GLY A 196 18.37 18.25 -4.90
CA GLY A 196 19.20 18.30 -3.69
C GLY A 196 18.62 19.18 -2.58
N THR A 197 17.74 20.10 -2.90
CA THR A 197 17.04 20.96 -1.93
C THR A 197 16.19 20.10 -0.99
N ASP A 198 15.55 19.06 -1.47
CA ASP A 198 14.70 18.17 -0.66
C ASP A 198 15.50 17.54 0.49
N LEU A 199 16.66 16.97 0.22
CA LEU A 199 17.54 16.40 1.24
C LEU A 199 18.14 17.47 2.15
N ILE A 200 18.57 18.62 1.58
CA ILE A 200 19.19 19.73 2.36
C ILE A 200 18.19 20.28 3.36
N GLU A 201 16.95 20.55 2.93
CA GLU A 201 15.90 21.04 3.83
C GLU A 201 15.53 19.99 4.90
N ALA A 202 15.41 18.72 4.50
CA ALA A 202 15.09 17.65 5.44
C ALA A 202 16.20 17.43 6.51
N THR A 203 17.44 17.80 6.22
CA THR A 203 18.59 17.58 7.12
C THR A 203 19.16 18.87 7.73
N ARG A 204 18.59 20.04 7.39
CA ARG A 204 19.12 21.38 7.79
C ARG A 204 19.38 21.50 9.28
N ASP A 205 18.41 21.11 10.08
CA ASP A 205 18.44 21.26 11.54
C ASP A 205 18.74 19.95 12.26
N LEU A 206 19.24 18.93 11.53
CA LEU A 206 19.52 17.61 12.09
C LEU A 206 21.00 17.45 12.43
N GLU A 207 21.25 16.78 13.56
CA GLU A 207 22.59 16.36 13.95
C GLU A 207 22.89 14.96 13.37
N PRO A 208 23.97 14.78 12.58
CA PRO A 208 24.32 13.47 12.02
C PRO A 208 24.45 12.36 13.05
N GLU A 209 24.95 12.69 14.25
CA GLU A 209 25.15 11.74 15.34
C GLU A 209 23.84 11.17 15.92
N GLU A 210 22.71 11.85 15.71
CA GLU A 210 21.38 11.50 16.22
C GLU A 210 20.40 11.12 15.09
N THR A 211 20.89 10.93 13.85
CA THR A 211 20.05 10.70 12.67
C THR A 211 20.22 9.28 12.14
N LEU A 212 19.08 8.60 11.88
CA LEU A 212 18.98 7.32 11.23
C LEU A 212 18.32 7.49 9.85
N PHE A 213 18.93 6.97 8.80
CA PHE A 213 18.37 6.94 7.45
C PHE A 213 17.80 5.57 7.13
N ILE A 214 16.59 5.54 6.58
CA ILE A 214 15.93 4.33 6.05
C ILE A 214 15.90 4.44 4.53
N VAL A 215 16.71 3.64 3.83
CA VAL A 215 16.76 3.63 2.36
C VAL A 215 15.77 2.61 1.83
N CYS A 216 14.66 3.08 1.30
CA CYS A 216 13.55 2.29 0.80
C CYS A 216 13.60 2.15 -0.72
N SER A 217 14.17 1.04 -1.23
CA SER A 217 14.22 0.76 -2.66
C SER A 217 14.16 -0.75 -2.91
N LYS A 218 13.08 -1.23 -3.52
CA LYS A 218 12.87 -2.66 -3.78
C LYS A 218 14.07 -3.30 -4.50
N SER A 219 14.54 -2.71 -5.58
CA SER A 219 15.68 -3.21 -6.37
C SER A 219 17.04 -2.68 -5.92
N PHE A 220 17.05 -1.69 -5.03
CA PHE A 220 18.22 -0.89 -4.66
C PHE A 220 18.97 -0.35 -5.89
N ALA A 221 18.20 0.09 -6.89
CA ALA A 221 18.69 0.58 -8.18
C ALA A 221 17.93 1.82 -8.69
N THR A 222 16.95 2.32 -7.94
CA THR A 222 16.18 3.52 -8.30
C THR A 222 17.10 4.73 -8.20
N LEU A 223 17.30 5.42 -9.33
CA LEU A 223 18.31 6.48 -9.47
C LEU A 223 18.13 7.58 -8.41
N GLU A 224 16.91 8.09 -8.27
CA GLU A 224 16.58 9.19 -7.34
C GLU A 224 16.84 8.77 -5.89
N THR A 225 16.39 7.58 -5.50
CA THR A 225 16.60 7.05 -4.15
C THR A 225 18.07 6.88 -3.84
N LEU A 226 18.86 6.31 -4.77
CA LEU A 226 20.29 6.11 -4.56
C LEU A 226 21.07 7.43 -4.56
N THR A 227 20.69 8.38 -5.41
CA THR A 227 21.30 9.71 -5.41
C THR A 227 21.14 10.38 -4.04
N ASN A 228 19.93 10.39 -3.51
CA ASN A 228 19.65 10.92 -2.18
C ASN A 228 20.34 10.12 -1.07
N ALA A 229 20.35 8.79 -1.16
CA ALA A 229 21.03 7.94 -0.18
C ALA A 229 22.55 8.18 -0.16
N HIS A 230 23.20 8.31 -1.33
CA HIS A 230 24.63 8.66 -1.40
C HIS A 230 24.91 10.06 -0.87
N ALA A 231 24.06 11.04 -1.16
CA ALA A 231 24.18 12.39 -0.61
C ALA A 231 24.02 12.41 0.92
N ALA A 232 23.04 11.66 1.46
CA ALA A 232 22.86 11.48 2.90
C ALA A 232 24.07 10.80 3.56
N ARG A 233 24.62 9.76 2.88
CA ARG A 233 25.84 9.09 3.33
C ARG A 233 27.03 10.04 3.36
N ALA A 234 27.23 10.85 2.32
CA ALA A 234 28.28 11.84 2.27
C ALA A 234 28.09 12.92 3.36
N TRP A 235 26.86 13.34 3.64
CA TRP A 235 26.51 14.26 4.72
C TRP A 235 26.91 13.67 6.09
N SER A 236 26.60 12.42 6.36
CA SER A 236 26.97 11.71 7.59
C SER A 236 28.51 11.57 7.72
N LEU A 237 29.17 11.13 6.64
CA LEU A 237 30.61 10.90 6.64
C LEU A 237 31.44 12.18 6.80
N ARG A 238 30.96 13.35 6.36
CA ARG A 238 31.60 14.63 6.66
C ARG A 238 31.73 14.88 8.17
N LYS A 239 30.78 14.39 8.97
CA LYS A 239 30.83 14.50 10.43
C LYS A 239 31.72 13.43 11.06
N PHE A 240 31.59 12.18 10.61
CA PHE A 240 32.22 11.06 11.31
C PHE A 240 33.65 10.75 10.81
N GLY A 241 33.92 10.95 9.53
CA GLY A 241 35.21 10.56 8.93
C GLY A 241 35.49 9.05 8.94
N ASP A 242 34.49 8.23 9.27
CA ASP A 242 34.61 6.79 9.47
C ASP A 242 33.45 6.03 8.77
N GLU A 243 33.80 5.22 7.78
CA GLU A 243 32.86 4.39 7.02
C GLU A 243 32.05 3.42 7.90
N ARG A 244 32.59 2.99 9.04
CA ARG A 244 31.90 2.12 10.00
C ARG A 244 30.64 2.77 10.60
N SER A 245 30.53 4.10 10.53
CA SER A 245 29.37 4.85 10.98
C SER A 245 28.10 4.47 10.19
N VAL A 246 28.23 4.06 8.92
CA VAL A 246 27.11 3.65 8.06
C VAL A 246 26.32 2.52 8.72
N ALA A 247 26.97 1.56 9.35
CA ALA A 247 26.31 0.44 10.04
C ALA A 247 25.43 0.86 11.22
N ARG A 248 25.60 2.08 11.76
CA ARG A 248 24.83 2.63 12.89
C ARG A 248 23.76 3.63 12.46
N HIS A 249 23.93 4.23 11.30
CA HIS A 249 23.10 5.35 10.83
C HIS A 249 22.27 5.03 9.58
N PHE A 250 22.43 3.82 9.01
CA PHE A 250 21.67 3.42 7.82
C PHE A 250 21.06 2.03 7.99
N VAL A 251 19.79 1.93 7.59
CA VAL A 251 19.07 0.69 7.38
C VAL A 251 18.47 0.68 5.98
N ALA A 252 18.23 -0.47 5.40
CA ALA A 252 17.67 -0.59 4.05
C ALA A 252 16.46 -1.50 4.02
N VAL A 253 15.52 -1.17 3.14
CA VAL A 253 14.40 -2.04 2.76
C VAL A 253 14.57 -2.41 1.29
N SER A 254 14.94 -3.66 1.01
CA SER A 254 15.27 -4.08 -0.35
C SER A 254 15.19 -5.60 -0.53
N THR A 255 15.06 -6.02 -1.81
CA THR A 255 15.28 -7.42 -2.25
C THR A 255 16.75 -7.67 -2.61
N ASN A 256 17.57 -6.63 -2.80
CA ASN A 256 18.94 -6.72 -3.34
C ASN A 256 19.99 -6.55 -2.22
N ALA A 257 20.22 -7.62 -1.47
CA ALA A 257 21.17 -7.62 -0.36
C ALA A 257 22.61 -7.27 -0.79
N ASP A 258 23.04 -7.70 -2.00
CA ASP A 258 24.39 -7.45 -2.51
C ASP A 258 24.64 -5.97 -2.79
N ALA A 259 23.67 -5.29 -3.41
CA ALA A 259 23.76 -3.86 -3.66
C ALA A 259 23.76 -3.06 -2.35
N VAL A 260 22.94 -3.47 -1.38
CA VAL A 260 22.89 -2.86 -0.05
C VAL A 260 24.22 -3.04 0.69
N ALA A 261 24.82 -4.22 0.63
CA ALA A 261 26.14 -4.49 1.23
C ALA A 261 27.24 -3.62 0.61
N LYS A 262 27.23 -3.44 -0.73
CA LYS A 262 28.17 -2.55 -1.43
C LYS A 262 28.02 -1.08 -1.03
N PHE A 263 26.82 -0.66 -0.63
CA PHE A 263 26.59 0.69 -0.09
C PHE A 263 27.21 0.88 1.30
N GLY A 264 27.50 -0.21 2.01
CA GLY A 264 28.07 -0.21 3.36
C GLY A 264 27.06 -0.46 4.49
N ILE A 265 25.81 -0.78 4.19
CA ILE A 265 24.81 -1.14 5.18
C ILE A 265 25.03 -2.59 5.63
N ALA A 266 25.07 -2.79 6.95
CA ALA A 266 25.25 -4.11 7.52
C ALA A 266 24.09 -5.07 7.16
N PRO A 267 24.36 -6.36 6.89
CA PRO A 267 23.29 -7.33 6.55
C PRO A 267 22.18 -7.43 7.61
N SER A 268 22.51 -7.24 8.89
CA SER A 268 21.55 -7.20 10.00
C SER A 268 20.55 -6.03 9.89
N ASN A 269 20.91 -4.99 9.16
CA ASN A 269 20.12 -3.77 8.97
C ASN A 269 19.34 -3.78 7.65
N VAL A 270 19.27 -4.93 6.96
CA VAL A 270 18.50 -5.09 5.74
C VAL A 270 17.16 -5.75 6.06
N PHE A 271 16.07 -5.08 5.71
CA PHE A 271 14.71 -5.58 5.86
C PHE A 271 14.21 -6.10 4.50
N PRO A 272 13.65 -7.32 4.46
CA PRO A 272 13.27 -7.95 3.21
C PRO A 272 12.03 -7.32 2.59
N MET A 273 11.99 -7.33 1.28
CA MET A 273 10.79 -7.19 0.47
C MET A 273 10.61 -8.43 -0.41
N TRP A 274 9.44 -8.54 -1.05
CA TRP A 274 9.13 -9.68 -1.90
C TRP A 274 8.60 -9.22 -3.27
N ASP A 275 8.83 -10.03 -4.29
CA ASP A 275 8.41 -9.71 -5.65
C ASP A 275 6.89 -9.68 -5.83
N TRP A 276 6.17 -10.46 -5.03
CA TRP A 276 4.71 -10.49 -5.01
C TRP A 276 4.07 -9.28 -4.30
N VAL A 277 4.87 -8.33 -3.79
CA VAL A 277 4.39 -7.03 -3.27
C VAL A 277 4.58 -5.96 -4.33
N GLY A 278 3.48 -5.38 -4.80
CA GLY A 278 3.52 -4.21 -5.68
C GLY A 278 3.93 -2.95 -4.93
N GLY A 279 4.72 -2.05 -5.54
CA GLY A 279 5.25 -0.85 -4.89
C GLY A 279 4.17 0.01 -4.22
N ARG A 280 3.08 0.31 -4.92
CA ARG A 280 1.96 1.13 -4.40
C ARG A 280 1.14 0.46 -3.28
N TYR A 281 1.36 -0.84 -3.03
CA TYR A 281 0.69 -1.65 -2.00
C TYR A 281 1.69 -2.16 -0.95
N SER A 282 2.80 -1.46 -0.73
CA SER A 282 3.90 -1.95 0.08
C SER A 282 3.99 -1.32 1.47
N MET A 283 3.18 -0.32 1.79
CA MET A 283 3.23 0.39 3.07
C MET A 283 3.05 -0.55 4.29
N ASP A 284 2.31 -1.63 4.15
CA ASP A 284 2.09 -2.68 5.15
C ASP A 284 3.20 -3.76 5.19
N SER A 285 4.27 -3.60 4.37
CA SER A 285 5.51 -4.39 4.41
C SER A 285 6.61 -3.68 5.21
N ALA A 286 7.86 -4.10 5.03
CA ALA A 286 9.02 -3.41 5.60
C ALA A 286 9.18 -1.96 5.11
N ILE A 287 8.52 -1.55 4.03
CA ILE A 287 8.43 -0.14 3.61
C ILE A 287 7.79 0.73 4.70
N GLY A 288 6.87 0.19 5.50
CA GLY A 288 6.28 0.88 6.64
C GLY A 288 7.15 0.95 7.90
N LEU A 289 8.45 0.63 7.81
CA LEU A 289 9.35 0.68 8.96
C LEU A 289 9.40 2.06 9.62
N SER A 290 9.46 3.14 8.84
CA SER A 290 9.40 4.51 9.36
C SER A 290 8.09 4.77 10.12
N THR A 291 6.96 4.28 9.59
CA THR A 291 5.66 4.37 10.25
C THR A 291 5.66 3.57 11.56
N MET A 292 6.18 2.33 11.57
CA MET A 292 6.27 1.53 12.79
C MET A 292 7.16 2.20 13.84
N ILE A 293 8.28 2.81 13.45
CA ILE A 293 9.12 3.59 14.35
C ILE A 293 8.33 4.78 14.93
N ALA A 294 7.54 5.46 14.11
CA ALA A 294 6.74 6.60 14.56
C ALA A 294 5.68 6.20 15.59
N ILE A 295 4.81 5.26 15.24
CA ILE A 295 3.60 4.94 16.03
C ILE A 295 3.75 3.74 16.98
N GLY A 296 4.83 2.98 16.86
CA GLY A 296 5.09 1.74 17.63
C GLY A 296 4.47 0.49 17.01
N ASP A 297 5.00 -0.68 17.42
CA ASP A 297 4.58 -1.98 16.92
C ASP A 297 3.09 -2.26 17.14
N ALA A 298 2.58 -1.95 18.33
CA ALA A 298 1.18 -2.23 18.68
C ALA A 298 0.21 -1.54 17.71
N HIS A 299 0.38 -0.24 17.46
CA HIS A 299 -0.49 0.52 16.55
C HIS A 299 -0.26 0.14 15.08
N PHE A 300 0.97 -0.20 14.70
CA PHE A 300 1.22 -0.68 13.34
C PHE A 300 0.50 -2.02 13.09
N ARG A 301 0.53 -2.95 14.04
CA ARG A 301 -0.23 -4.21 13.93
C ARG A 301 -1.76 -3.97 13.97
N GLU A 302 -2.25 -2.94 14.67
CA GLU A 302 -3.66 -2.54 14.60
C GLU A 302 -4.04 -2.05 13.20
N LEU A 303 -3.19 -1.25 12.56
CA LEU A 303 -3.37 -0.83 11.18
C LEU A 303 -3.47 -2.04 10.24
N LEU A 304 -2.55 -3.02 10.38
CA LEU A 304 -2.60 -4.26 9.60
C LEU A 304 -3.90 -5.05 9.85
N ARG A 305 -4.36 -5.12 11.10
CA ARG A 305 -5.64 -5.80 11.42
C ARG A 305 -6.83 -5.12 10.76
N GLY A 306 -6.86 -3.78 10.72
CA GLY A 306 -7.90 -3.03 10.02
C GLY A 306 -7.93 -3.36 8.52
N MET A 307 -6.77 -3.36 7.87
CA MET A 307 -6.64 -3.77 6.47
C MET A 307 -7.08 -5.22 6.26
N ARG A 308 -6.68 -6.14 7.16
CA ARG A 308 -7.10 -7.55 7.10
C ARG A 308 -8.61 -7.71 7.20
N THR A 309 -9.29 -6.94 8.02
CA THR A 309 -10.76 -6.99 8.13
C THR A 309 -11.42 -6.70 6.78
N MET A 310 -10.89 -5.74 6.01
CA MET A 310 -11.39 -5.47 4.66
C MET A 310 -11.02 -6.59 3.67
N ASP A 311 -9.83 -7.23 3.80
CA ASP A 311 -9.47 -8.40 2.97
C ASP A 311 -10.45 -9.54 3.16
N GLU A 312 -10.83 -9.84 4.41
CA GLU A 312 -11.81 -10.90 4.68
C GLU A 312 -13.19 -10.55 4.14
N HIS A 313 -13.59 -9.29 4.25
CA HIS A 313 -14.82 -8.81 3.63
C HIS A 313 -14.75 -8.98 2.09
N PHE A 314 -13.65 -8.59 1.46
CA PHE A 314 -13.46 -8.76 0.01
C PHE A 314 -13.49 -10.23 -0.41
N ARG A 315 -12.89 -11.11 0.38
CA ARG A 315 -12.80 -12.54 0.11
C ARG A 315 -14.15 -13.27 0.24
N SER A 316 -15.00 -12.86 1.20
CA SER A 316 -16.15 -13.65 1.63
C SER A 316 -17.51 -13.04 1.34
N ALA A 317 -17.62 -11.72 1.20
CA ALA A 317 -18.90 -11.06 1.02
C ALA A 317 -19.48 -11.31 -0.38
N PRO A 318 -20.82 -11.49 -0.51
CA PRO A 318 -21.48 -11.55 -1.81
C PRO A 318 -21.17 -10.31 -2.66
N LEU A 319 -20.93 -10.44 -3.97
CA LEU A 319 -20.47 -9.35 -4.85
C LEU A 319 -21.34 -8.07 -4.73
N ALA A 320 -22.66 -8.20 -4.62
CA ALA A 320 -23.58 -7.08 -4.49
C ALA A 320 -23.48 -6.34 -3.14
N ARG A 321 -22.78 -6.90 -2.15
CA ARG A 321 -22.55 -6.33 -0.83
C ARG A 321 -21.06 -6.29 -0.47
N ASN A 322 -20.21 -6.44 -1.43
CA ASN A 322 -18.76 -6.45 -1.30
C ASN A 322 -18.22 -5.05 -1.62
N MET A 323 -17.77 -4.32 -0.61
CA MET A 323 -17.41 -2.90 -0.73
C MET A 323 -16.30 -2.66 -1.77
N PRO A 324 -15.16 -3.37 -1.77
CA PRO A 324 -14.16 -3.24 -2.83
C PRO A 324 -14.70 -3.58 -4.23
N THR A 325 -15.52 -4.62 -4.35
CA THR A 325 -16.15 -5.00 -5.63
C THR A 325 -17.09 -3.90 -6.12
N LEU A 326 -17.94 -3.35 -5.26
CA LEU A 326 -18.85 -2.27 -5.62
C LEU A 326 -18.10 -1.03 -6.11
N LEU A 327 -17.02 -0.62 -5.43
CA LEU A 327 -16.19 0.49 -5.86
C LEU A 327 -15.55 0.24 -7.22
N GLY A 328 -15.05 -0.98 -7.47
CA GLY A 328 -14.52 -1.37 -8.77
C GLY A 328 -15.57 -1.35 -9.88
N LEU A 329 -16.76 -1.89 -9.62
CA LEU A 329 -17.87 -1.92 -10.59
C LEU A 329 -18.41 -0.50 -10.89
N LEU A 330 -18.49 0.36 -9.89
CA LEU A 330 -18.85 1.76 -10.07
C LEU A 330 -17.79 2.51 -10.91
N SER A 331 -16.51 2.17 -10.72
CA SER A 331 -15.44 2.72 -11.56
C SER A 331 -15.60 2.28 -13.02
N VAL A 332 -15.91 1.02 -13.28
CA VAL A 332 -16.22 0.51 -14.63
C VAL A 332 -17.40 1.27 -15.23
N TRP A 333 -18.49 1.44 -14.47
CA TRP A 333 -19.65 2.18 -14.93
C TRP A 333 -19.33 3.64 -15.27
N ASN A 334 -18.68 4.34 -14.37
CA ASN A 334 -18.34 5.75 -14.55
C ASN A 334 -17.36 5.96 -15.72
N ASN A 335 -16.33 5.15 -15.85
CA ASN A 335 -15.32 5.32 -16.89
C ASN A 335 -15.82 4.84 -18.26
N ASN A 336 -16.33 3.63 -18.35
CA ASN A 336 -16.60 2.98 -19.63
C ASN A 336 -17.97 3.35 -20.23
N PHE A 337 -18.94 3.73 -19.41
CA PHE A 337 -20.29 4.03 -19.85
C PHE A 337 -20.62 5.53 -19.70
N LEU A 338 -20.19 6.19 -18.63
CA LEU A 338 -20.47 7.62 -18.41
C LEU A 338 -19.33 8.54 -18.87
N GLY A 339 -18.21 7.99 -19.37
CA GLY A 339 -17.11 8.74 -19.96
C GLY A 339 -16.26 9.53 -18.95
N ALA A 340 -16.27 9.18 -17.66
CA ALA A 340 -15.40 9.80 -16.68
C ALA A 340 -13.94 9.39 -16.94
N THR A 341 -13.06 10.36 -17.15
CA THR A 341 -11.64 10.14 -17.48
C THR A 341 -10.71 10.23 -16.27
N THR A 342 -11.19 10.78 -15.16
CA THR A 342 -10.41 11.03 -13.95
C THR A 342 -11.17 10.60 -12.69
N LEU A 343 -10.41 10.27 -11.65
CA LEU A 343 -10.91 10.01 -10.31
C LEU A 343 -10.23 10.96 -9.34
N ALA A 344 -11.02 11.77 -8.61
CA ALA A 344 -10.52 12.58 -7.52
C ALA A 344 -10.79 11.87 -6.18
N VAL A 345 -9.74 11.70 -5.37
CA VAL A 345 -9.86 11.28 -3.97
C VAL A 345 -9.66 12.52 -3.11
N LEU A 346 -10.69 12.92 -2.41
CA LEU A 346 -10.71 14.14 -1.59
C LEU A 346 -10.82 13.72 -0.11
N PRO A 347 -9.69 13.45 0.57
CA PRO A 347 -9.68 13.09 1.98
C PRO A 347 -10.08 14.30 2.81
N TYR A 348 -11.30 14.29 3.32
CA TYR A 348 -11.85 15.36 4.15
C TYR A 348 -11.56 15.08 5.63
N CYS A 349 -11.06 16.07 6.34
CA CYS A 349 -10.77 16.08 7.78
C CYS A 349 -9.54 15.28 8.28
N LEU A 350 -8.98 14.31 7.58
CA LEU A 350 -7.90 13.49 8.13
C LEU A 350 -6.52 13.91 7.64
N LEU A 351 -6.29 14.01 6.35
CA LEU A 351 -5.00 14.47 5.80
C LEU A 351 -4.93 16.00 5.68
N TYR A 352 -6.09 16.66 5.60
CA TYR A 352 -6.17 18.11 5.42
C TYR A 352 -6.03 18.87 6.75
N THR A 353 -6.64 18.40 7.84
CA THR A 353 -6.60 19.11 9.12
C THR A 353 -5.27 19.02 9.85
N SER A 354 -4.45 17.99 9.59
CA SER A 354 -3.09 17.92 10.13
C SER A 354 -2.14 18.95 9.52
N ARG A 355 -2.51 19.60 8.39
CA ARG A 355 -1.75 20.67 7.75
C ARG A 355 -2.31 22.08 7.96
N CYS A 356 -3.47 22.19 8.59
CA CYS A 356 -4.16 23.48 8.80
C CYS A 356 -4.19 23.91 10.27
N VAL A 357 -3.50 23.24 11.16
CA VAL A 357 -3.34 23.63 12.58
C VAL A 357 -1.89 23.93 12.88
#